data_d06c0d058d330d2cb978160c5b3a12a6
#
_entry.id   d06c0d058d330d2cb978160c5b3a12a6
#
_cell.length_a   1.000
_cell.length_b   1.000
_cell.length_c   1.000
_cell.angle_alpha   90.00
_cell.angle_beta   90.00
_cell.angle_gamma   90.00
#
_symmetry.space_group_name_H-M   'P 1'
#
loop_
_entity.id
_entity.type
_entity.pdbx_description
1 polymer ?
#
loop_
_entity_poly.entity_id
_entity_poly.type
_entity_poly.pdbx_seq_one_letter_code
_entity_poly.pdbx_strand_id
1 'polypeptide(L)'
;MSVLMTMPILIVDDYNTMIRIMRNLLRQLGFTNIDEANDGAAALAKMRNKDYALVISDSHMSPMTGMEFLQRVRAEERIAQTPFVMVANDNSEGAEAQGASSFIVKPFSAQALKSTLVPVIGAF
;
A
#
# COMPACT_ATOMS: atom_id res chain seq x y z
N MET A 1 -13.40 16.13 -4.35
CA MET A 1 -13.57 15.97 -2.89
C MET A 1 -12.22 15.76 -2.26
N SER A 2 -12.00 16.39 -1.12
CA SER A 2 -10.75 16.18 -0.38
C SER A 2 -10.78 14.85 0.36
N VAL A 3 -9.59 14.27 0.50
CA VAL A 3 -9.38 13.02 1.22
C VAL A 3 -9.49 13.27 2.72
N LEU A 4 -10.11 12.34 3.44
CA LEU A 4 -10.10 12.37 4.90
C LEU A 4 -8.74 11.85 5.41
N MET A 5 -8.06 12.67 6.20
CA MET A 5 -6.75 12.30 6.78
C MET A 5 -6.85 11.16 7.79
N THR A 6 -8.06 10.82 8.24
CA THR A 6 -8.33 9.71 9.14
C THR A 6 -8.68 8.41 8.44
N MET A 7 -8.65 8.38 7.10
CA MET A 7 -8.93 7.17 6.33
C MET A 7 -7.97 6.05 6.74
N PRO A 8 -8.45 4.81 6.88
CA PRO A 8 -7.57 3.70 7.28
C PRO A 8 -6.63 3.30 6.15
N ILE A 9 -5.34 3.25 6.47
CA ILE A 9 -4.28 2.84 5.53
C ILE A 9 -3.55 1.64 6.12
N LEU A 10 -3.28 0.62 5.29
CA LEU A 10 -2.51 -0.55 5.68
C LEU A 10 -1.16 -0.55 4.94
N ILE A 11 -0.08 -0.61 5.69
CA ILE A 11 1.28 -0.77 5.17
C ILE A 11 1.69 -2.24 5.32
N VAL A 12 2.20 -2.84 4.26
CA VAL A 12 2.63 -4.23 4.27
C VAL A 12 4.08 -4.33 3.78
N ASP A 13 4.96 -4.82 4.65
CA ASP A 13 6.37 -5.02 4.34
C ASP A 13 6.96 -5.97 5.39
N ASP A 14 7.82 -6.90 4.98
CA ASP A 14 8.48 -7.80 5.92
C ASP A 14 9.72 -7.18 6.58
N TYR A 15 10.07 -5.96 6.20
CA TYR A 15 11.21 -5.21 6.75
C TYR A 15 10.72 -4.04 7.61
N ASN A 16 10.90 -4.15 8.93
CA ASN A 16 10.37 -3.18 9.89
C ASN A 16 10.91 -1.76 9.71
N THR A 17 12.14 -1.61 9.26
CA THR A 17 12.70 -0.29 8.98
C THR A 17 11.92 0.41 7.88
N MET A 18 11.56 -0.34 6.83
CA MET A 18 10.78 0.21 5.72
C MET A 18 9.36 0.59 6.15
N ILE A 19 8.75 -0.21 7.02
CA ILE A 19 7.45 0.12 7.61
C ILE A 19 7.51 1.46 8.34
N ARG A 20 8.55 1.69 9.14
CA ARG A 20 8.71 2.97 9.86
C ARG A 20 8.91 4.13 8.92
N ILE A 21 9.72 3.95 7.88
CA ILE A 21 9.94 5.00 6.86
C ILE A 21 8.62 5.37 6.21
N MET A 22 7.87 4.37 5.77
CA MET A 22 6.58 4.58 5.10
C MET A 22 5.58 5.28 6.03
N ARG A 23 5.49 4.83 7.28
CA ARG A 23 4.62 5.47 8.27
C ARG A 23 4.98 6.94 8.44
N ASN A 24 6.28 7.25 8.59
CA ASN A 24 6.72 8.63 8.80
C ASN A 24 6.38 9.51 7.60
N LEU A 25 6.55 8.99 6.37
CA LEU A 25 6.18 9.73 5.16
C LEU A 25 4.68 10.00 5.10
N LEU A 26 3.86 9.00 5.41
CA LEU A 26 2.40 9.18 5.43
C LEU A 26 1.98 10.20 6.49
N ARG A 27 2.61 10.18 7.67
CA ARG A 27 2.34 11.16 8.72
C ARG A 27 2.74 12.56 8.32
N GLN A 28 3.86 12.71 7.62
CA GLN A 28 4.26 14.02 7.06
C GLN A 28 3.20 14.56 6.09
N LEU A 29 2.53 13.68 5.37
CA LEU A 29 1.46 14.06 4.46
C LEU A 29 0.12 14.32 5.17
N GLY A 30 0.04 14.03 6.48
CA GLY A 30 -1.14 14.33 7.30
C GLY A 30 -1.99 13.13 7.69
N PHE A 31 -1.67 11.92 7.22
CA PHE A 31 -2.45 10.73 7.56
C PHE A 31 -2.17 10.26 8.98
N THR A 32 -3.22 9.88 9.71
CA THR A 32 -3.14 9.55 11.14
C THR A 32 -3.60 8.13 11.49
N ASN A 33 -4.29 7.44 10.57
CA ASN A 33 -4.86 6.12 10.84
C ASN A 33 -4.14 5.07 10.01
N ILE A 34 -3.00 4.60 10.51
CA ILE A 34 -2.08 3.74 9.77
C ILE A 34 -1.89 2.43 10.54
N ASP A 35 -2.26 1.32 9.92
CA ASP A 35 -1.99 -0.03 10.43
C ASP A 35 -0.84 -0.66 9.66
N GLU A 36 -0.26 -1.72 10.23
CA GLU A 36 0.91 -2.41 9.69
C GLU A 36 0.71 -3.91 9.67
N ALA A 37 1.28 -4.56 8.66
CA ALA A 37 1.39 -6.02 8.61
C ALA A 37 2.77 -6.39 8.07
N ASN A 38 3.35 -7.47 8.59
CA ASN A 38 4.71 -7.90 8.25
C ASN A 38 4.74 -8.96 7.15
N ASP A 39 3.60 -9.43 6.69
CA ASP A 39 3.50 -10.37 5.58
C ASP A 39 2.11 -10.33 4.96
N GLY A 40 1.97 -11.00 3.81
CA GLY A 40 0.72 -11.01 3.07
C GLY A 40 -0.42 -11.70 3.80
N ALA A 41 -0.14 -12.78 4.53
CA ALA A 41 -1.17 -13.50 5.28
C ALA A 41 -1.73 -12.65 6.42
N ALA A 42 -0.86 -11.97 7.16
CA ALA A 42 -1.27 -11.06 8.22
C ALA A 42 -2.07 -9.87 7.66
N ALA A 43 -1.65 -9.35 6.50
CA ALA A 43 -2.35 -8.27 5.82
C ALA A 43 -3.76 -8.69 5.40
N LEU A 44 -3.90 -9.88 4.80
CA LEU A 44 -5.21 -10.40 4.40
C LEU A 44 -6.13 -10.58 5.61
N ALA A 45 -5.61 -11.09 6.73
CA ALA A 45 -6.39 -11.24 7.96
C ALA A 45 -6.92 -9.89 8.45
N LYS A 46 -6.08 -8.85 8.42
CA LYS A 46 -6.50 -7.50 8.80
C LYS A 46 -7.56 -6.95 7.84
N MET A 47 -7.39 -7.16 6.54
CA MET A 47 -8.33 -6.67 5.53
C MET A 47 -9.69 -7.36 5.62
N ARG A 48 -9.74 -8.60 6.09
CA ARG A 48 -11.01 -9.31 6.32
C ARG A 48 -11.78 -8.77 7.51
N ASN A 49 -11.11 -8.13 8.45
CA ASN A 49 -11.72 -7.63 9.68
C ASN A 49 -11.93 -6.11 9.69
N LYS A 50 -11.35 -5.38 8.74
CA LYS A 50 -11.42 -3.92 8.68
C LYS A 50 -11.35 -3.48 7.23
N ASP A 51 -12.16 -2.48 6.88
CA ASP A 51 -12.13 -1.89 5.54
C ASP A 51 -11.02 -0.84 5.47
N TYR A 52 -10.06 -1.05 4.56
CA TYR A 52 -9.00 -0.09 4.31
C TYR A 52 -9.30 0.73 3.06
N ALA A 53 -9.00 2.01 3.13
CA ALA A 53 -9.14 2.92 2.00
C ALA A 53 -7.93 2.84 1.06
N LEU A 54 -6.81 2.31 1.55
CA LEU A 54 -5.56 2.21 0.78
C LEU A 54 -4.68 1.12 1.40
N VAL A 55 -4.07 0.32 0.53
CA VAL A 55 -3.01 -0.62 0.91
C VAL A 55 -1.74 -0.23 0.17
N ILE A 56 -0.62 -0.15 0.88
CA ILE A 56 0.71 0.10 0.30
C ILE A 56 1.56 -1.12 0.65
N SER A 57 1.99 -1.88 -0.34
CA SER A 57 2.71 -3.13 -0.13
C SER A 57 4.03 -3.18 -0.88
N ASP A 58 5.07 -3.66 -0.21
CA ASP A 58 6.31 -4.00 -0.88
C ASP A 58 6.10 -5.15 -1.86
N SER A 59 6.86 -5.15 -2.95
CA SER A 59 6.82 -6.22 -3.95
C SER A 59 7.61 -7.44 -3.52
N HIS A 60 8.69 -7.26 -2.75
CA HIS A 60 9.58 -8.32 -2.29
C HIS A 60 9.31 -8.68 -0.84
N MET A 61 8.45 -9.67 -0.63
CA MET A 61 8.13 -10.20 0.70
C MET A 61 8.20 -11.72 0.66
N SER A 62 8.28 -12.34 1.83
CA SER A 62 8.33 -13.77 1.99
C SER A 62 7.45 -14.19 3.17
N PRO A 63 6.78 -15.34 3.12
CA PRO A 63 6.73 -16.32 2.03
C PRO A 63 5.83 -15.91 0.85
N MET A 64 4.91 -14.98 1.02
CA MET A 64 4.05 -14.48 -0.05
C MET A 64 4.66 -13.21 -0.62
N THR A 65 4.87 -13.16 -1.94
CA THR A 65 5.35 -11.94 -2.60
C THR A 65 4.26 -10.86 -2.62
N GLY A 66 4.65 -9.60 -2.87
CA GLY A 66 3.69 -8.52 -3.03
C GLY A 66 2.70 -8.77 -4.17
N MET A 67 3.17 -9.38 -5.27
CA MET A 67 2.31 -9.73 -6.40
C MET A 67 1.30 -10.81 -6.03
N GLU A 68 1.73 -11.83 -5.30
CA GLU A 68 0.82 -12.88 -4.82
C GLU A 68 -0.23 -12.30 -3.86
N PHE A 69 0.20 -11.40 -2.98
CA PHE A 69 -0.70 -10.70 -2.08
C PHE A 69 -1.73 -9.87 -2.86
N LEU A 70 -1.28 -9.10 -3.84
CA LEU A 70 -2.17 -8.32 -4.71
C LEU A 70 -3.20 -9.21 -5.41
N GLN A 71 -2.76 -10.34 -5.97
CA GLN A 71 -3.65 -11.29 -6.65
C GLN A 71 -4.71 -11.83 -5.70
N ARG A 72 -4.34 -12.12 -4.45
CA ARG A 72 -5.29 -12.60 -3.45
C ARG A 72 -6.30 -11.53 -3.06
N VAL A 73 -5.86 -10.28 -2.93
CA VAL A 73 -6.77 -9.16 -2.66
C VAL A 73 -7.80 -9.02 -3.79
N ARG A 74 -7.35 -9.06 -5.02
CA ARG A 74 -8.23 -8.93 -6.19
C ARG A 74 -9.18 -10.12 -6.38
N ALA A 75 -8.84 -11.28 -5.83
CA ALA A 75 -9.65 -12.50 -5.91
C ALA A 75 -10.73 -12.59 -4.83
N GLU A 76 -10.64 -11.83 -3.75
CA GLU A 76 -11.65 -11.82 -2.67
C GLU A 76 -12.67 -10.71 -2.94
N GLU A 77 -13.91 -11.10 -3.23
CA GLU A 77 -14.97 -10.18 -3.63
C GLU A 77 -15.11 -8.96 -2.70
N ARG A 78 -15.08 -9.17 -1.39
CA ARG A 78 -15.28 -8.11 -0.40
C ARG A 78 -14.19 -7.03 -0.44
N ILE A 79 -12.96 -7.40 -0.79
CA ILE A 79 -11.80 -6.49 -0.78
C ILE A 79 -11.22 -6.27 -2.18
N ALA A 80 -11.83 -6.83 -3.21
CA ALA A 80 -11.28 -6.85 -4.58
C ALA A 80 -11.03 -5.46 -5.16
N GLN A 81 -11.74 -4.43 -4.71
CA GLN A 81 -11.63 -3.08 -5.23
C GLN A 81 -10.79 -2.14 -4.36
N THR A 82 -10.17 -2.66 -3.31
CA THR A 82 -9.34 -1.84 -2.42
C THR A 82 -8.22 -1.16 -3.19
N PRO A 83 -8.07 0.16 -3.10
CA PRO A 83 -6.94 0.86 -3.72
C PRO A 83 -5.62 0.30 -3.22
N PHE A 84 -4.71 0.00 -4.15
CA PHE A 84 -3.49 -0.74 -3.87
C PHE A 84 -2.30 -0.08 -4.60
N VAL A 85 -1.28 0.30 -3.84
CA VAL A 85 -0.04 0.84 -4.39
C VAL A 85 1.09 -0.14 -4.11
N MET A 86 1.77 -0.57 -5.17
CA MET A 86 2.93 -1.45 -5.06
C MET A 86 4.20 -0.63 -4.90
N VAL A 87 5.03 -1.00 -3.95
CA VAL A 87 6.36 -0.40 -3.78
C VAL A 87 7.38 -1.31 -4.47
N ALA A 88 7.95 -0.82 -5.56
CA ALA A 88 8.82 -1.59 -6.45
C ALA A 88 10.27 -1.14 -6.35
N ASN A 89 11.21 -2.00 -6.74
CA ASN A 89 12.64 -1.66 -6.79
C ASN A 89 13.01 -0.87 -8.04
N ASP A 90 12.29 -1.07 -9.14
CA ASP A 90 12.49 -0.35 -10.39
C ASP A 90 11.20 -0.25 -11.19
N ASN A 91 11.23 0.52 -12.28
CA ASN A 91 10.06 0.74 -13.14
C ASN A 91 9.57 -0.53 -13.83
N SER A 92 10.47 -1.44 -14.18
CA SER A 92 10.10 -2.70 -14.82
C SER A 92 9.27 -3.55 -13.86
N GLU A 93 9.69 -3.67 -12.61
CA GLU A 93 8.97 -4.40 -11.58
C GLU A 93 7.61 -3.76 -11.28
N GLY A 94 7.58 -2.41 -11.22
CA GLY A 94 6.32 -1.69 -11.02
C GLY A 94 5.33 -1.93 -12.16
N ALA A 95 5.81 -1.94 -13.39
CA ALA A 95 4.97 -2.20 -14.57
C ALA A 95 4.40 -3.61 -14.58
N GLU A 96 5.07 -4.57 -13.94
CA GLU A 96 4.58 -5.95 -13.81
C GLU A 96 3.48 -6.10 -12.77
N ALA A 97 3.26 -5.10 -11.92
CA ALA A 97 2.24 -5.14 -10.85
C ALA A 97 0.84 -4.89 -11.42
N GLN A 98 0.40 -5.77 -12.31
CA GLN A 98 -0.92 -5.70 -12.92
C GLN A 98 -2.02 -5.92 -11.87
N GLY A 99 -3.03 -5.06 -11.90
CA GLY A 99 -4.09 -5.06 -10.90
C GLY A 99 -3.86 -4.09 -9.75
N ALA A 100 -2.65 -3.57 -9.58
CA ALA A 100 -2.41 -2.48 -8.64
C ALA A 100 -2.98 -1.18 -9.21
N SER A 101 -3.44 -0.30 -8.32
CA SER A 101 -3.94 1.02 -8.72
C SER A 101 -2.80 1.90 -9.24
N SER A 102 -1.62 1.75 -8.65
CA SER A 102 -0.40 2.43 -9.06
C SER A 102 0.82 1.74 -8.46
N PHE A 103 2.01 2.24 -8.78
CA PHE A 103 3.23 1.81 -8.11
C PHE A 103 4.16 3.00 -7.87
N ILE A 104 5.08 2.83 -6.93
CA ILE A 104 6.13 3.81 -6.64
C ILE A 104 7.46 3.07 -6.52
N VAL A 105 8.54 3.69 -6.99
CA VAL A 105 9.88 3.08 -7.01
C VAL A 105 10.71 3.60 -5.85
N LYS A 106 11.38 2.69 -5.14
CA LYS A 106 12.33 3.03 -4.06
C LYS A 106 13.63 3.60 -4.62
N PRO A 107 14.29 4.51 -3.92
CA PRO A 107 13.80 5.26 -2.77
C PRO A 107 12.87 6.40 -3.22
N PHE A 108 11.96 6.84 -2.35
CA PHE A 108 11.04 7.91 -2.70
C PHE A 108 10.86 8.88 -1.54
N SER A 109 10.50 10.13 -1.88
CA SER A 109 10.23 11.21 -0.94
C SER A 109 8.74 11.27 -0.58
N ALA A 110 8.40 12.06 0.43
CA ALA A 110 7.00 12.35 0.75
C ALA A 110 6.26 12.98 -0.44
N GLN A 111 6.94 13.87 -1.19
CA GLN A 111 6.34 14.49 -2.37
C GLN A 111 6.06 13.46 -3.48
N ALA A 112 6.98 12.54 -3.74
CA ALA A 112 6.78 11.48 -4.72
C ALA A 112 5.62 10.56 -4.29
N LEU A 113 5.54 10.25 -3.01
CA LEU A 113 4.44 9.46 -2.46
C LEU A 113 3.11 10.18 -2.67
N LYS A 114 3.03 11.47 -2.35
CA LYS A 114 1.82 12.27 -2.58
C LYS A 114 1.42 12.25 -4.06
N SER A 115 2.38 12.46 -4.96
CA SER A 115 2.13 12.46 -6.41
C SER A 115 1.57 11.12 -6.90
N THR A 116 2.01 10.02 -6.29
CA THR A 116 1.50 8.68 -6.59
C THR A 116 0.10 8.46 -6.02
N LEU A 117 -0.16 8.95 -4.81
CA LEU A 117 -1.42 8.71 -4.10
C LEU A 117 -2.59 9.55 -4.64
N VAL A 118 -2.34 10.79 -5.05
CA VAL A 118 -3.43 11.69 -5.50
C VAL A 118 -4.29 11.08 -6.61
N PRO A 119 -3.73 10.48 -7.68
CA PRO A 119 -4.56 9.82 -8.69
C PRO A 119 -5.33 8.60 -8.19
N VAL A 120 -4.90 8.01 -7.07
CA VAL A 120 -5.47 6.76 -6.53
C VAL A 120 -6.59 7.04 -5.53
N ILE A 121 -6.36 7.98 -4.61
CA ILE A 121 -7.29 8.22 -3.49
C ILE A 121 -7.93 9.61 -3.51
N GLY A 122 -7.49 10.50 -4.39
CA GLY A 122 -7.99 11.87 -4.47
C GLY A 122 -7.03 12.90 -3.88
N ALA A 123 -7.33 14.17 -4.14
CA ALA A 123 -6.47 15.28 -3.75
C ALA A 123 -6.45 15.50 -2.22
N PHE A 124 -5.28 15.85 -1.73
CA PHE A 124 -5.09 16.19 -0.32
C PHE A 124 -3.90 17.14 -0.14
#